data_b9533a8592559e47a97207125bdd5ad1
#
_entry.id   b9533a8592559e47a97207125bdd5ad1
#
_cell.length_a   1.000
_cell.length_b   1.000
_cell.length_c   1.000
_cell.angle_alpha   90.00
_cell.angle_beta   90.00
_cell.angle_gamma   90.00
#
_symmetry.space_group_name_H-M   'P 1'
#
loop_
_entity.id
_entity.type
_entity.pdbx_description
1 polymer ?
#
loop_
_entity_poly.entity_id
_entity_poly.type
_entity_poly.pdbx_seq_one_letter_code
_entity_poly.pdbx_strand_id
1 'polypeptide(L)'
;MARNRQNLNIIYISDRMRETLRPIASCALTAVVAPMGYGKTTAVRWFLAEQAKAGAVVLQASIYSDNRSIFWKSVQKAFAAAGLTVLEGYDCPTDASGAALLLEDLCAALGGKTPYYLFLDDFHLLGDERVAQFLCRLAYRLPENVHLIVASRNRFLPGEQVVRLGRRLHRIEADGLRLNREELLAYTHRCGVEITAAQAESLLRSCEGWFSAVYLNLHALAERGSLLQPGSDIYAMFTAAMLESLPEKTRGFLAVMGLADEFTVEMARAVTALPDAEEVLRALTQQNAFVTRLPDGVSFRFHHMMKECAERLFAQLPAARQTEVWQRYGRWYAQKAQYLHALQAFEHCGDRDAALAVIEADAGDLLASLSPAELLQRLDRCPVEALQRHPLAILVLMRRMFTWQQIPKMMELKALLEAAVAQHPEWPAAERGNLLGECDLIQSFLFYNDITQMSRLHRSASRQMSRPAVTLRNSGSWTFGSPSVLMMYYRAPGELGKERAEMYECMPHYYKITNGHGRGAELLMDAEAAYLQGTWEKAAVLLERARADAAGQENMTLCCDFLALRLALCGKGKEGYDFAAKRAALLQKHDGVQVHLLESIAAYFYALQGRPEQAPE
;
A
#
# COMPACT_ATOMS: atom_id res chain seq x y z
N MET A 1 -26.52 1.19 -50.90
CA MET A 1 -26.30 2.14 -49.80
C MET A 1 -25.52 1.41 -48.67
N ALA A 2 -24.28 1.79 -48.42
CA ALA A 2 -23.50 1.19 -47.38
C ALA A 2 -24.15 1.48 -46.02
N ARG A 3 -24.56 0.44 -45.27
CA ARG A 3 -24.95 0.58 -43.86
C ARG A 3 -23.79 1.21 -43.12
N ASN A 4 -23.94 2.49 -42.72
CA ASN A 4 -22.99 3.11 -41.79
C ASN A 4 -22.84 2.18 -40.60
N ARG A 5 -21.63 1.68 -40.35
CA ARG A 5 -21.34 0.83 -39.16
C ARG A 5 -21.61 1.67 -37.94
N GLN A 6 -22.66 1.34 -37.21
CA GLN A 6 -22.96 1.95 -35.91
C GLN A 6 -21.78 1.74 -34.96
N ASN A 7 -21.24 2.82 -34.42
CA ASN A 7 -20.16 2.78 -33.47
C ASN A 7 -20.55 3.54 -32.18
N LEU A 8 -20.99 2.81 -31.17
CA LEU A 8 -21.41 3.39 -29.90
C LEU A 8 -20.21 3.70 -28.97
N ASN A 9 -18.99 3.26 -29.31
CA ASN A 9 -17.79 3.44 -28.49
C ASN A 9 -17.08 4.80 -28.72
N ILE A 10 -17.79 5.78 -29.26
CA ILE A 10 -17.26 7.12 -29.51
C ILE A 10 -17.24 7.91 -28.20
N ILE A 11 -16.07 8.41 -27.82
CA ILE A 11 -15.98 9.37 -26.71
C ILE A 11 -16.58 10.70 -27.18
N TYR A 12 -17.65 11.13 -26.51
CA TYR A 12 -18.32 12.38 -26.78
C TYR A 12 -18.15 13.35 -25.62
N ILE A 13 -17.52 14.49 -25.88
CA ILE A 13 -17.37 15.60 -24.93
C ILE A 13 -17.94 16.83 -25.61
N SER A 14 -19.01 17.38 -25.05
CA SER A 14 -19.66 18.60 -25.53
C SER A 14 -18.84 19.85 -25.16
N ASP A 15 -19.15 20.96 -25.80
CA ASP A 15 -18.49 22.24 -25.46
C ASP A 15 -18.81 22.67 -24.03
N ARG A 16 -20.04 22.44 -23.55
CA ARG A 16 -20.41 22.67 -22.15
C ARG A 16 -19.55 21.82 -21.18
N MET A 17 -19.33 20.55 -21.49
CA MET A 17 -18.45 19.68 -20.68
C MET A 17 -17.01 20.17 -20.72
N ARG A 18 -16.52 20.67 -21.87
CA ARG A 18 -15.17 21.25 -21.96
C ARG A 18 -15.01 22.47 -21.05
N GLU A 19 -16.01 23.36 -21.05
CA GLU A 19 -16.00 24.53 -20.13
C GLU A 19 -16.08 24.10 -18.66
N THR A 20 -16.82 23.05 -18.33
CA THR A 20 -16.87 22.47 -16.96
C THR A 20 -15.51 21.89 -16.53
N LEU A 21 -14.73 21.32 -17.46
CA LEU A 21 -13.42 20.74 -17.18
C LEU A 21 -12.28 21.78 -17.16
N ARG A 22 -12.44 22.90 -17.84
CA ARG A 22 -11.40 23.92 -18.02
C ARG A 22 -10.77 24.42 -16.71
N PRO A 23 -11.52 24.67 -15.60
CA PRO A 23 -10.94 25.13 -14.36
C PRO A 23 -9.97 24.13 -13.68
N ILE A 24 -9.93 22.87 -14.11
CA ILE A 24 -8.97 21.88 -13.62
C ILE A 24 -7.54 22.40 -13.76
N ALA A 25 -7.23 23.10 -14.86
CA ALA A 25 -5.90 23.64 -15.14
C ALA A 25 -5.49 24.83 -14.27
N SER A 26 -6.37 25.33 -13.41
CA SER A 26 -6.09 26.50 -12.55
C SER A 26 -6.40 26.26 -11.07
N CYS A 27 -6.92 25.09 -10.72
CA CYS A 27 -7.24 24.73 -9.34
C CYS A 27 -6.25 23.73 -8.78
N ALA A 28 -5.91 23.83 -7.49
CA ALA A 28 -5.03 22.88 -6.82
C ALA A 28 -5.70 21.52 -6.62
N LEU A 29 -7.02 21.51 -6.35
CA LEU A 29 -7.82 20.30 -6.19
C LEU A 29 -9.10 20.40 -7.02
N THR A 30 -9.36 19.38 -7.80
CA THR A 30 -10.67 19.19 -8.45
C THR A 30 -11.34 17.93 -7.92
N ALA A 31 -12.52 18.09 -7.33
CA ALA A 31 -13.37 16.99 -6.88
C ALA A 31 -14.46 16.72 -7.92
N VAL A 32 -14.40 15.55 -8.57
CA VAL A 32 -15.40 15.10 -9.55
C VAL A 32 -16.33 14.11 -8.86
N VAL A 33 -17.50 14.56 -8.44
CA VAL A 33 -18.43 13.78 -7.62
C VAL A 33 -19.74 13.55 -8.38
N ALA A 34 -19.95 12.33 -8.82
CA ALA A 34 -21.21 11.91 -9.45
C ALA A 34 -21.41 10.40 -9.23
N PRO A 35 -22.64 9.90 -9.26
CA PRO A 35 -22.92 8.47 -9.22
C PRO A 35 -22.19 7.71 -10.33
N MET A 36 -22.27 6.38 -10.27
CA MET A 36 -21.72 5.52 -11.30
C MET A 36 -22.32 5.82 -12.69
N GLY A 37 -21.52 5.67 -13.74
CA GLY A 37 -22.00 5.76 -15.12
C GLY A 37 -22.21 7.17 -15.67
N TYR A 38 -21.87 8.22 -14.91
CA TYR A 38 -21.94 9.61 -15.36
C TYR A 38 -20.76 10.05 -16.24
N GLY A 39 -19.83 9.16 -16.56
CA GLY A 39 -18.70 9.46 -17.42
C GLY A 39 -17.55 10.24 -16.77
N LYS A 40 -17.47 10.29 -15.41
CA LYS A 40 -16.40 10.98 -14.67
C LYS A 40 -15.00 10.65 -15.21
N THR A 41 -14.66 9.38 -15.20
CA THR A 41 -13.37 8.87 -15.65
C THR A 41 -13.09 9.23 -17.11
N THR A 42 -14.09 9.08 -17.98
CA THR A 42 -13.98 9.39 -19.42
C THR A 42 -13.74 10.88 -19.65
N ALA A 43 -14.49 11.75 -18.97
CA ALA A 43 -14.36 13.20 -19.09
C ALA A 43 -12.99 13.68 -18.59
N VAL A 44 -12.54 13.20 -17.43
CA VAL A 44 -11.23 13.56 -16.89
C VAL A 44 -10.10 13.02 -17.77
N ARG A 45 -10.15 11.77 -18.23
CA ARG A 45 -9.14 11.20 -19.13
C ARG A 45 -9.05 11.93 -20.46
N TRP A 46 -10.18 12.33 -21.02
CA TRP A 46 -10.19 13.18 -22.21
C TRP A 46 -9.46 14.50 -21.96
N PHE A 47 -9.75 15.19 -20.85
CA PHE A 47 -9.06 16.42 -20.48
C PHE A 47 -7.55 16.20 -20.30
N LEU A 48 -7.16 15.15 -19.58
CA LEU A 48 -5.75 14.80 -19.33
C LEU A 48 -5.01 14.47 -20.63
N ALA A 49 -5.65 13.81 -21.58
CA ALA A 49 -5.06 13.53 -22.90
C ALA A 49 -4.78 14.83 -23.68
N GLU A 50 -5.65 15.84 -23.58
CA GLU A 50 -5.39 17.15 -24.19
C GLU A 50 -4.23 17.90 -23.48
N GLN A 51 -4.15 17.83 -22.16
CA GLN A 51 -3.05 18.43 -21.40
C GLN A 51 -1.71 17.73 -21.70
N ALA A 52 -1.69 16.42 -21.82
CA ALA A 52 -0.50 15.66 -22.20
C ALA A 52 0.03 16.05 -23.59
N LYS A 53 -0.85 16.30 -24.56
CA LYS A 53 -0.47 16.84 -25.88
C LYS A 53 0.16 18.23 -25.78
N ALA A 54 -0.22 19.02 -24.76
CA ALA A 54 0.34 20.33 -24.48
C ALA A 54 1.64 20.27 -23.66
N GLY A 55 2.18 19.08 -23.36
CA GLY A 55 3.44 18.88 -22.66
C GLY A 55 3.32 18.70 -21.15
N ALA A 56 2.11 18.49 -20.62
CA ALA A 56 1.93 18.21 -19.20
C ALA A 56 2.27 16.74 -18.86
N VAL A 57 2.74 16.51 -17.64
CA VAL A 57 2.95 15.19 -17.08
C VAL A 57 1.68 14.71 -16.37
N VAL A 58 1.18 13.54 -16.76
CA VAL A 58 -0.03 12.95 -16.22
C VAL A 58 0.31 11.74 -15.36
N LEU A 59 -0.06 11.82 -14.08
CA LEU A 59 0.10 10.78 -13.08
C LEU A 59 -1.29 10.20 -12.77
N GLN A 60 -1.53 8.94 -13.12
CA GLN A 60 -2.87 8.36 -13.00
C GLN A 60 -2.83 7.12 -12.11
N ALA A 61 -3.54 7.17 -10.98
CA ALA A 61 -3.74 6.06 -10.08
C ALA A 61 -5.23 5.74 -9.95
N SER A 62 -5.59 4.46 -10.13
CA SER A 62 -6.93 3.96 -9.87
C SER A 62 -6.96 3.28 -8.51
N ILE A 63 -8.00 3.58 -7.73
CA ILE A 63 -8.25 2.96 -6.44
C ILE A 63 -9.18 1.78 -6.66
N TYR A 64 -8.80 0.62 -6.16
CA TYR A 64 -9.54 -0.63 -6.36
C TYR A 64 -9.63 -1.46 -5.08
N SER A 65 -9.13 -0.94 -3.97
CA SER A 65 -9.17 -1.57 -2.65
C SER A 65 -9.40 -0.52 -1.58
N ASP A 66 -10.05 -0.91 -0.50
CA ASP A 66 -10.16 -0.14 0.74
C ASP A 66 -8.86 -0.10 1.54
N ASN A 67 -7.88 -0.93 1.16
CA ASN A 67 -6.59 -1.00 1.82
C ASN A 67 -5.67 0.15 1.39
N ARG A 68 -5.27 0.97 2.37
CA ARG A 68 -4.43 2.14 2.18
C ARG A 68 -3.05 1.83 1.58
N SER A 69 -2.43 0.71 1.94
CA SER A 69 -1.13 0.32 1.41
C SER A 69 -1.21 -0.07 -0.07
N ILE A 70 -2.30 -0.71 -0.48
CA ILE A 70 -2.56 -1.02 -1.89
C ILE A 70 -2.78 0.28 -2.68
N PHE A 71 -3.58 1.20 -2.14
CA PHE A 71 -3.76 2.54 -2.70
C PHE A 71 -2.43 3.24 -2.90
N TRP A 72 -1.60 3.29 -1.85
CA TRP A 72 -0.31 3.98 -1.90
C TRP A 72 0.63 3.38 -2.95
N LYS A 73 0.69 2.06 -3.05
CA LYS A 73 1.45 1.38 -4.11
C LYS A 73 0.96 1.74 -5.51
N SER A 74 -0.34 1.95 -5.69
CA SER A 74 -0.89 2.41 -6.98
C SER A 74 -0.42 3.83 -7.32
N VAL A 75 -0.36 4.73 -6.32
CA VAL A 75 0.17 6.08 -6.49
C VAL A 75 1.68 6.04 -6.80
N GLN A 76 2.46 5.28 -6.05
CA GLN A 76 3.90 5.10 -6.29
C GLN A 76 4.18 4.59 -7.71
N LYS A 77 3.42 3.60 -8.19
CA LYS A 77 3.54 3.08 -9.57
C LYS A 77 3.26 4.17 -10.61
N ALA A 78 2.27 5.04 -10.38
CA ALA A 78 1.96 6.14 -11.29
C ALA A 78 3.11 7.16 -11.38
N PHE A 79 3.76 7.47 -10.25
CA PHE A 79 4.94 8.32 -10.22
C PHE A 79 6.14 7.66 -10.91
N ALA A 80 6.45 6.40 -10.59
CA ALA A 80 7.54 5.66 -11.20
C ALA A 80 7.39 5.53 -12.73
N ALA A 81 6.17 5.31 -13.22
CA ALA A 81 5.87 5.27 -14.66
C ALA A 81 6.17 6.59 -15.38
N ALA A 82 6.13 7.71 -14.66
CA ALA A 82 6.51 9.03 -15.17
C ALA A 82 7.99 9.37 -14.92
N GLY A 83 8.79 8.43 -14.41
CA GLY A 83 10.20 8.63 -14.09
C GLY A 83 10.45 9.43 -12.80
N LEU A 84 9.45 9.55 -11.92
CA LEU A 84 9.52 10.27 -10.66
C LEU A 84 9.71 9.28 -9.50
N THR A 85 10.84 9.34 -8.82
CA THR A 85 11.21 8.43 -7.72
C THR A 85 10.91 8.99 -6.33
N VAL A 86 10.40 10.21 -6.23
CA VAL A 86 10.18 10.94 -4.97
C VAL A 86 9.32 10.19 -3.95
N LEU A 87 8.43 9.29 -4.40
CA LEU A 87 7.58 8.48 -3.50
C LEU A 87 8.18 7.14 -3.10
N GLU A 88 9.32 6.74 -3.65
CA GLU A 88 9.89 5.41 -3.45
C GLU A 88 10.33 5.17 -2.00
N GLY A 89 10.48 6.03 -1.14
CA GLY A 89 10.83 5.82 0.28
C GLY A 89 9.71 6.08 1.26
N TYR A 90 8.51 6.41 0.78
CA TYR A 90 7.43 6.82 1.66
C TYR A 90 6.32 5.79 1.76
N ASP A 91 5.92 5.48 2.98
CA ASP A 91 4.63 4.87 3.25
C ASP A 91 3.49 5.89 3.12
N CYS A 92 2.26 5.41 2.98
CA CYS A 92 1.11 6.30 2.97
C CYS A 92 1.03 7.05 4.32
N PRO A 93 1.13 8.39 4.32
CA PRO A 93 1.23 9.16 5.56
C PRO A 93 -0.02 8.99 6.42
N THR A 94 0.21 8.64 7.69
CA THR A 94 -0.85 8.42 8.69
C THR A 94 -0.89 9.50 9.77
N ASP A 95 0.18 10.25 9.90
CA ASP A 95 0.37 11.30 10.90
C ASP A 95 0.81 12.63 10.25
N ALA A 96 0.92 13.66 11.07
CA ALA A 96 1.25 15.00 10.60
C ALA A 96 2.73 15.15 10.20
N SER A 97 3.62 14.44 10.90
CA SER A 97 5.07 14.55 10.69
C SER A 97 5.50 13.89 9.39
N GLY A 98 5.08 12.62 9.16
CA GLY A 98 5.35 11.93 7.90
C GLY A 98 4.73 12.63 6.69
N ALA A 99 3.55 13.26 6.88
CA ALA A 99 2.92 14.06 5.85
C ALA A 99 3.71 15.34 5.52
N ALA A 100 4.36 15.98 6.51
CA ALA A 100 5.11 17.22 6.29
C ALA A 100 6.35 16.97 5.42
N LEU A 101 7.14 15.95 5.75
CA LEU A 101 8.35 15.58 4.99
C LEU A 101 8.01 15.20 3.54
N LEU A 102 7.00 14.35 3.36
CA LEU A 102 6.53 13.97 2.03
C LEU A 102 6.10 15.18 1.20
N LEU A 103 5.41 16.16 1.83
CA LEU A 103 4.97 17.37 1.16
C LEU A 103 6.14 18.24 0.69
N GLU A 104 7.19 18.38 1.49
CA GLU A 104 8.39 19.13 1.11
C GLU A 104 9.09 18.49 -0.08
N ASP A 105 9.31 17.18 -0.05
CA ASP A 105 9.96 16.47 -1.13
C ASP A 105 9.13 16.48 -2.42
N LEU A 106 7.79 16.35 -2.31
CA LEU A 106 6.89 16.50 -3.45
C LEU A 106 6.93 17.91 -4.05
N CYS A 107 6.92 18.95 -3.21
CA CYS A 107 7.03 20.33 -3.68
C CYS A 107 8.37 20.59 -4.37
N ALA A 108 9.46 20.05 -3.85
CA ALA A 108 10.79 20.16 -4.45
C ALA A 108 10.86 19.40 -5.80
N ALA A 109 10.34 18.18 -5.86
CA ALA A 109 10.39 17.33 -7.06
C ALA A 109 9.46 17.81 -8.19
N LEU A 110 8.28 18.33 -7.86
CA LEU A 110 7.26 18.75 -8.82
C LEU A 110 7.27 20.25 -9.10
N GLY A 111 8.04 21.05 -8.37
CA GLY A 111 8.18 22.49 -8.58
C GLY A 111 8.78 22.83 -9.94
N GLY A 112 8.32 23.94 -10.55
CA GLY A 112 8.84 24.39 -11.83
C GLY A 112 7.77 24.86 -12.80
N LYS A 113 8.08 24.79 -14.12
CA LYS A 113 7.17 25.28 -15.19
C LYS A 113 6.34 24.16 -15.82
N THR A 114 6.71 22.89 -15.63
CA THR A 114 6.00 21.74 -16.21
C THR A 114 4.70 21.53 -15.46
N PRO A 115 3.54 21.50 -16.11
CA PRO A 115 2.28 21.17 -15.45
C PRO A 115 2.21 19.67 -15.10
N TYR A 116 1.81 19.36 -13.88
CA TYR A 116 1.57 18.01 -13.39
C TYR A 116 0.10 17.83 -13.04
N TYR A 117 -0.48 16.73 -13.51
CA TYR A 117 -1.84 16.35 -13.15
C TYR A 117 -1.82 14.99 -12.45
N LEU A 118 -2.16 14.95 -11.17
CA LEU A 118 -2.34 13.71 -10.42
C LEU A 118 -3.84 13.36 -10.38
N PHE A 119 -4.22 12.28 -11.07
CA PHE A 119 -5.59 11.80 -11.12
C PHE A 119 -5.78 10.55 -10.27
N LEU A 120 -6.62 10.65 -9.25
CA LEU A 120 -7.07 9.56 -8.39
C LEU A 120 -8.51 9.17 -8.77
N ASP A 121 -8.65 7.99 -9.37
CA ASP A 121 -9.95 7.49 -9.84
C ASP A 121 -10.55 6.51 -8.82
N ASP A 122 -11.89 6.49 -8.72
CA ASP A 122 -12.68 5.63 -7.82
C ASP A 122 -12.35 5.79 -6.32
N PHE A 123 -12.09 7.01 -5.87
CA PHE A 123 -11.69 7.32 -4.48
C PHE A 123 -12.69 6.84 -3.42
N HIS A 124 -13.97 6.68 -3.78
CA HIS A 124 -15.01 6.17 -2.87
C HIS A 124 -14.76 4.76 -2.34
N LEU A 125 -13.87 3.98 -2.97
CA LEU A 125 -13.51 2.63 -2.52
C LEU A 125 -12.58 2.63 -1.32
N LEU A 126 -11.81 3.71 -1.11
CA LEU A 126 -10.80 3.74 -0.05
C LEU A 126 -11.38 3.96 1.36
N GLY A 127 -12.46 4.71 1.53
CA GLY A 127 -13.16 4.90 2.82
C GLY A 127 -12.34 5.46 3.99
N ASP A 128 -11.08 5.88 3.80
CA ASP A 128 -10.20 6.39 4.86
C ASP A 128 -10.18 7.93 4.88
N GLU A 129 -10.81 8.51 5.91
CA GLU A 129 -10.89 9.97 6.09
C GLU A 129 -9.51 10.63 6.25
N ARG A 130 -8.51 9.92 6.78
CA ARG A 130 -7.14 10.45 6.97
C ARG A 130 -6.50 10.72 5.62
N VAL A 131 -6.75 9.86 4.62
CA VAL A 131 -6.27 10.08 3.25
C VAL A 131 -6.97 11.29 2.64
N ALA A 132 -8.28 11.46 2.83
CA ALA A 132 -8.99 12.66 2.36
C ALA A 132 -8.42 13.95 3.00
N GLN A 133 -8.11 13.92 4.30
CA GLN A 133 -7.44 15.04 4.99
C GLN A 133 -6.03 15.29 4.46
N PHE A 134 -5.26 14.24 4.19
CA PHE A 134 -3.94 14.37 3.57
C PHE A 134 -4.02 15.02 2.18
N LEU A 135 -4.96 14.60 1.33
CA LEU A 135 -5.18 15.22 0.01
C LEU A 135 -5.53 16.72 0.12
N CYS A 136 -6.29 17.11 1.15
CA CYS A 136 -6.55 18.52 1.42
C CYS A 136 -5.27 19.28 1.81
N ARG A 137 -4.44 18.72 2.68
CA ARG A 137 -3.13 19.32 3.04
C ARG A 137 -2.24 19.43 1.82
N LEU A 138 -2.18 18.41 0.99
CA LEU A 138 -1.45 18.40 -0.28
C LEU A 138 -1.90 19.56 -1.17
N ALA A 139 -3.21 19.74 -1.37
CA ALA A 139 -3.77 20.81 -2.18
C ALA A 139 -3.44 22.24 -1.67
N TYR A 140 -3.14 22.40 -0.37
CA TYR A 140 -2.69 23.68 0.18
C TYR A 140 -1.22 24.00 -0.09
N ARG A 141 -0.38 22.98 -0.16
CA ARG A 141 1.08 23.11 -0.19
C ARG A 141 1.67 22.95 -1.57
N LEU A 142 0.99 22.19 -2.46
CA LEU A 142 1.47 21.94 -3.81
C LEU A 142 1.72 23.24 -4.60
N PRO A 143 2.78 23.27 -5.43
CA PRO A 143 3.07 24.36 -6.36
C PRO A 143 1.91 24.61 -7.33
N GLU A 144 1.82 25.81 -7.89
CA GLU A 144 0.72 26.23 -8.78
C GLU A 144 0.63 25.41 -10.09
N ASN A 145 1.74 24.80 -10.49
CA ASN A 145 1.81 23.92 -11.67
C ASN A 145 1.36 22.48 -11.39
N VAL A 146 0.91 22.15 -10.18
CA VAL A 146 0.49 20.79 -9.79
C VAL A 146 -0.99 20.77 -9.45
N HIS A 147 -1.75 19.93 -10.16
CA HIS A 147 -3.20 19.83 -10.09
C HIS A 147 -3.61 18.43 -9.63
N LEU A 148 -4.31 18.34 -8.51
CA LEU A 148 -4.87 17.09 -8.01
C LEU A 148 -6.32 16.95 -8.47
N ILE A 149 -6.66 15.82 -9.08
CA ILE A 149 -8.01 15.50 -9.53
C ILE A 149 -8.46 14.22 -8.83
N VAL A 150 -9.60 14.25 -8.17
CA VAL A 150 -10.13 13.10 -7.44
C VAL A 150 -11.55 12.81 -7.91
N ALA A 151 -11.75 11.63 -8.52
CA ALA A 151 -13.08 11.17 -8.91
C ALA A 151 -13.65 10.21 -7.85
N SER A 152 -14.89 10.46 -7.44
CA SER A 152 -15.59 9.69 -6.41
C SER A 152 -17.08 9.55 -6.75
N ARG A 153 -17.73 8.51 -6.19
CA ARG A 153 -19.20 8.40 -6.24
C ARG A 153 -19.87 9.25 -5.17
N ASN A 154 -19.22 9.41 -4.03
CA ASN A 154 -19.73 10.10 -2.87
C ASN A 154 -18.86 11.34 -2.54
N ARG A 155 -19.45 12.29 -1.84
CA ARG A 155 -18.71 13.42 -1.29
C ARG A 155 -17.71 12.89 -0.26
N PHE A 156 -16.44 13.23 -0.43
CA PHE A 156 -15.33 12.75 0.40
C PHE A 156 -14.61 13.88 1.15
N LEU A 157 -14.86 15.13 0.75
CA LEU A 157 -14.24 16.30 1.40
C LEU A 157 -15.05 16.71 2.63
N PRO A 158 -14.40 16.83 3.81
CA PRO A 158 -15.04 17.43 5.00
C PRO A 158 -15.51 18.85 4.71
N GLY A 159 -16.68 19.23 5.21
CA GLY A 159 -17.27 20.55 4.96
C GLY A 159 -16.37 21.72 5.33
N GLU A 160 -15.65 21.61 6.44
CA GLU A 160 -14.65 22.59 6.89
C GLU A 160 -13.54 22.79 5.85
N GLN A 161 -13.03 21.69 5.27
CA GLN A 161 -11.98 21.73 4.26
C GLN A 161 -12.46 22.35 2.94
N VAL A 162 -13.71 22.14 2.57
CA VAL A 162 -14.33 22.79 1.41
C VAL A 162 -14.31 24.30 1.55
N VAL A 163 -14.69 24.81 2.73
CA VAL A 163 -14.67 26.25 3.02
C VAL A 163 -13.23 26.78 3.00
N ARG A 164 -12.31 26.06 3.63
CA ARG A 164 -10.90 26.44 3.74
C ARG A 164 -10.18 26.49 2.39
N LEU A 165 -10.42 25.51 1.50
CA LEU A 165 -9.84 25.47 0.16
C LEU A 165 -10.33 26.62 -0.73
N GLY A 166 -11.56 27.05 -0.57
CA GLY A 166 -12.13 28.19 -1.28
C GLY A 166 -11.90 28.14 -2.79
N ARG A 167 -11.20 29.13 -3.35
CA ARG A 167 -10.91 29.23 -4.80
C ARG A 167 -9.91 28.18 -5.32
N ARG A 168 -9.21 27.46 -4.46
CA ARG A 168 -8.29 26.38 -4.84
C ARG A 168 -9.02 25.08 -5.16
N LEU A 169 -10.32 24.98 -4.80
CA LEU A 169 -11.15 23.81 -5.04
C LEU A 169 -12.11 24.06 -6.21
N HIS A 170 -12.03 23.22 -7.22
CA HIS A 170 -13.08 23.09 -8.24
C HIS A 170 -13.93 21.86 -7.98
N ARG A 171 -15.26 21.98 -8.13
CA ARG A 171 -16.19 20.86 -7.95
C ARG A 171 -16.96 20.64 -9.24
N ILE A 172 -16.92 19.40 -9.72
CA ILE A 172 -17.72 18.93 -10.83
C ILE A 172 -18.70 17.91 -10.27
N GLU A 173 -19.98 18.26 -10.29
CA GLU A 173 -21.07 17.39 -9.82
C GLU A 173 -21.81 16.75 -11.01
N ALA A 174 -22.76 15.85 -10.71
CA ALA A 174 -23.51 15.09 -11.72
C ALA A 174 -24.11 15.96 -12.82
N ASP A 175 -24.64 17.14 -12.49
CA ASP A 175 -25.26 18.05 -13.43
C ASP A 175 -24.29 18.58 -14.50
N GLY A 176 -23.02 18.73 -14.16
CA GLY A 176 -21.96 19.07 -15.12
C GLY A 176 -21.65 17.99 -16.15
N LEU A 177 -22.01 16.74 -15.84
CA LEU A 177 -21.71 15.57 -16.66
C LEU A 177 -22.94 14.97 -17.37
N ARG A 178 -24.17 15.33 -16.98
CA ARG A 178 -25.40 14.85 -17.65
C ARG A 178 -25.49 15.34 -19.08
N LEU A 179 -25.99 14.49 -19.97
CA LEU A 179 -26.35 14.90 -21.33
C LEU A 179 -27.67 15.68 -21.31
N ASN A 180 -27.69 16.85 -21.95
CA ASN A 180 -28.90 17.54 -22.27
C ASN A 180 -29.47 17.02 -23.63
N ARG A 181 -30.62 17.58 -24.08
CA ARG A 181 -31.29 17.14 -25.29
C ARG A 181 -30.43 17.31 -26.56
N GLU A 182 -29.76 18.44 -26.66
CA GLU A 182 -28.91 18.75 -27.83
C GLU A 182 -27.69 17.84 -27.87
N GLU A 183 -27.07 17.63 -26.72
CA GLU A 183 -25.92 16.74 -26.56
C GLU A 183 -26.28 15.28 -26.82
N LEU A 184 -27.47 14.82 -26.40
CA LEU A 184 -27.97 13.48 -26.69
C LEU A 184 -28.13 13.28 -28.20
N LEU A 185 -28.78 14.21 -28.89
CA LEU A 185 -28.97 14.15 -30.35
C LEU A 185 -27.64 14.19 -31.09
N ALA A 186 -26.72 15.05 -30.68
CA ALA A 186 -25.38 15.12 -31.26
C ALA A 186 -24.57 13.81 -31.03
N TYR A 187 -24.69 13.21 -29.85
CA TYR A 187 -24.05 11.92 -29.53
C TYR A 187 -24.62 10.80 -30.40
N THR A 188 -25.96 10.65 -30.48
CA THR A 188 -26.60 9.60 -31.28
C THR A 188 -26.28 9.72 -32.75
N HIS A 189 -26.28 10.94 -33.31
CA HIS A 189 -25.88 11.20 -34.68
C HIS A 189 -24.43 10.77 -34.94
N ARG A 190 -23.50 11.10 -34.04
CA ARG A 190 -22.08 10.66 -34.15
C ARG A 190 -21.92 9.14 -34.08
N CYS A 191 -22.77 8.47 -33.30
CA CYS A 191 -22.79 7.01 -33.21
C CYS A 191 -23.42 6.32 -34.44
N GLY A 192 -23.99 7.07 -35.36
CA GLY A 192 -24.72 6.53 -36.50
C GLY A 192 -26.05 5.87 -36.13
N VAL A 193 -26.63 6.28 -34.99
CA VAL A 193 -27.95 5.82 -34.51
C VAL A 193 -28.95 6.97 -34.70
N GLU A 194 -29.92 6.79 -35.60
CA GLU A 194 -31.01 7.75 -35.77
C GLU A 194 -32.11 7.46 -34.74
N ILE A 195 -32.44 8.46 -33.95
CA ILE A 195 -33.58 8.42 -33.01
C ILE A 195 -34.57 9.52 -33.32
N THR A 196 -35.86 9.22 -33.18
CA THR A 196 -36.92 10.20 -33.32
C THR A 196 -36.92 11.19 -32.14
N ALA A 197 -37.54 12.37 -32.35
CA ALA A 197 -37.70 13.34 -31.27
C ALA A 197 -38.45 12.75 -30.06
N ALA A 198 -39.44 11.90 -30.27
CA ALA A 198 -40.17 11.20 -29.21
C ALA A 198 -39.28 10.20 -28.44
N GLN A 199 -38.40 9.46 -29.14
CA GLN A 199 -37.43 8.56 -28.51
C GLN A 199 -36.39 9.33 -27.73
N ALA A 200 -35.88 10.46 -28.24
CA ALA A 200 -34.94 11.30 -27.50
C ALA A 200 -35.56 11.84 -26.21
N GLU A 201 -36.81 12.26 -26.25
CA GLU A 201 -37.51 12.75 -25.06
C GLU A 201 -37.84 11.63 -24.05
N SER A 202 -38.16 10.44 -24.53
CA SER A 202 -38.33 9.25 -23.71
C SER A 202 -37.02 8.85 -23.02
N LEU A 203 -35.90 8.86 -23.74
CA LEU A 203 -34.57 8.57 -23.20
C LEU A 203 -34.18 9.60 -22.15
N LEU A 204 -34.38 10.89 -22.38
CA LEU A 204 -34.04 11.91 -21.38
C LEU A 204 -34.88 11.79 -20.11
N ARG A 205 -36.17 11.47 -20.25
CA ARG A 205 -37.03 11.24 -19.07
C ARG A 205 -36.66 9.97 -18.29
N SER A 206 -36.35 8.89 -18.99
CA SER A 206 -36.02 7.61 -18.32
C SER A 206 -34.60 7.53 -17.81
N CYS A 207 -33.64 8.18 -18.46
CA CYS A 207 -32.21 8.12 -18.12
C CYS A 207 -31.72 9.42 -17.45
N GLU A 208 -32.53 10.48 -17.36
CA GLU A 208 -32.17 11.78 -16.79
C GLU A 208 -30.83 12.35 -17.31
N GLY A 209 -30.50 12.05 -18.58
CA GLY A 209 -29.21 12.41 -19.18
C GLY A 209 -28.01 11.60 -18.66
N TRP A 210 -28.24 10.53 -17.92
CA TRP A 210 -27.21 9.64 -17.42
C TRP A 210 -26.55 8.85 -18.55
N PHE A 211 -25.29 9.14 -18.83
CA PHE A 211 -24.58 8.65 -20.01
C PHE A 211 -24.62 7.12 -20.16
N SER A 212 -24.34 6.36 -19.10
CA SER A 212 -24.36 4.90 -19.20
C SER A 212 -25.74 4.33 -19.49
N ALA A 213 -26.79 4.91 -18.91
CA ALA A 213 -28.15 4.47 -19.21
C ALA A 213 -28.55 4.80 -20.67
N VAL A 214 -28.16 5.98 -21.17
CA VAL A 214 -28.31 6.34 -22.58
C VAL A 214 -27.56 5.36 -23.48
N TYR A 215 -26.28 5.08 -23.19
CA TYR A 215 -25.46 4.15 -23.95
C TYR A 215 -26.09 2.75 -24.02
N LEU A 216 -26.54 2.19 -22.88
CA LEU A 216 -27.16 0.88 -22.82
C LEU A 216 -28.47 0.80 -23.59
N ASN A 217 -29.28 1.86 -23.52
CA ASN A 217 -30.50 1.96 -24.32
C ASN A 217 -30.23 2.02 -25.82
N LEU A 218 -29.23 2.79 -26.25
CA LEU A 218 -28.82 2.85 -27.65
C LEU A 218 -28.27 1.51 -28.15
N HIS A 219 -27.54 0.80 -27.29
CA HIS A 219 -27.04 -0.54 -27.61
C HIS A 219 -28.19 -1.54 -27.78
N ALA A 220 -29.16 -1.54 -26.86
CA ALA A 220 -30.35 -2.37 -26.99
C ALA A 220 -31.18 -2.03 -28.24
N LEU A 221 -31.33 -0.73 -28.57
CA LEU A 221 -32.00 -0.27 -29.78
C LEU A 221 -31.28 -0.76 -31.04
N ALA A 222 -29.95 -0.71 -31.05
CA ALA A 222 -29.13 -1.14 -32.19
C ALA A 222 -29.19 -2.66 -32.41
N GLU A 223 -29.21 -3.46 -31.35
CA GLU A 223 -29.21 -4.92 -31.41
C GLU A 223 -30.62 -5.53 -31.52
N ARG A 224 -31.57 -4.99 -30.76
CA ARG A 224 -32.93 -5.57 -30.59
C ARG A 224 -34.04 -4.75 -31.23
N GLY A 225 -33.72 -3.55 -31.72
CA GLY A 225 -34.72 -2.64 -32.33
C GLY A 225 -35.66 -1.95 -31.33
N SER A 226 -35.42 -2.10 -30.01
CA SER A 226 -36.28 -1.51 -28.98
C SER A 226 -35.46 -0.96 -27.82
N LEU A 227 -35.97 0.09 -27.16
CA LEU A 227 -35.37 0.62 -25.92
C LEU A 227 -35.66 -0.30 -24.74
N LEU A 228 -34.79 -0.24 -23.73
CA LEU A 228 -34.96 -0.98 -22.45
C LEU A 228 -36.17 -0.42 -21.68
N GLN A 229 -36.76 -1.26 -20.83
CA GLN A 229 -37.94 -0.85 -20.04
C GLN A 229 -37.58 0.24 -19.01
N PRO A 230 -38.39 1.29 -18.86
CA PRO A 230 -38.21 2.32 -17.87
C PRO A 230 -38.24 1.75 -16.44
N GLY A 231 -37.38 2.26 -15.55
CA GLY A 231 -37.38 1.90 -14.12
C GLY A 231 -36.51 0.69 -13.73
N SER A 232 -35.79 0.08 -14.69
CA SER A 232 -34.81 -0.95 -14.38
C SER A 232 -33.57 -0.36 -13.71
N ASP A 233 -33.03 -1.06 -12.68
CA ASP A 233 -31.71 -0.76 -12.12
C ASP A 233 -30.64 -0.82 -13.22
N ILE A 234 -29.63 0.04 -13.17
CA ILE A 234 -28.55 0.12 -14.16
C ILE A 234 -27.86 -1.22 -14.37
N TYR A 235 -27.71 -2.01 -13.31
CA TYR A 235 -27.11 -3.33 -13.38
C TYR A 235 -28.01 -4.34 -14.10
N ALA A 236 -29.31 -4.26 -13.89
CA ALA A 236 -30.28 -5.06 -14.63
C ALA A 236 -30.27 -4.68 -16.12
N MET A 237 -30.23 -3.39 -16.42
CA MET A 237 -30.10 -2.88 -17.80
C MET A 237 -28.80 -3.35 -18.44
N PHE A 238 -27.66 -3.25 -17.72
CA PHE A 238 -26.36 -3.70 -18.21
C PHE A 238 -26.36 -5.21 -18.46
N THR A 239 -26.87 -5.99 -17.50
CA THR A 239 -26.97 -7.45 -17.62
C THR A 239 -27.80 -7.83 -18.83
N ALA A 240 -28.97 -7.26 -18.98
CA ALA A 240 -29.86 -7.52 -20.13
C ALA A 240 -29.21 -7.13 -21.47
N ALA A 241 -28.59 -5.97 -21.55
CA ALA A 241 -28.00 -5.47 -22.78
C ALA A 241 -26.67 -6.16 -23.16
N MET A 242 -25.82 -6.47 -22.20
CA MET A 242 -24.42 -6.83 -22.43
C MET A 242 -24.07 -8.28 -22.07
N LEU A 243 -24.74 -8.88 -21.10
CA LEU A 243 -24.34 -10.20 -20.55
C LEU A 243 -25.25 -11.34 -20.98
N GLU A 244 -26.56 -11.11 -21.11
CA GLU A 244 -27.50 -12.18 -21.45
C GLU A 244 -27.26 -12.80 -22.83
N SER A 245 -26.76 -12.00 -23.79
CA SER A 245 -26.44 -12.44 -25.15
C SER A 245 -25.13 -13.23 -25.25
N LEU A 246 -24.29 -13.20 -24.21
CA LEU A 246 -22.99 -13.87 -24.23
C LEU A 246 -23.11 -15.39 -24.02
N PRO A 247 -22.24 -16.19 -24.65
CA PRO A 247 -22.13 -17.62 -24.37
C PRO A 247 -21.90 -17.90 -22.89
N GLU A 248 -22.42 -19.02 -22.38
CA GLU A 248 -22.27 -19.42 -20.97
C GLU A 248 -20.81 -19.47 -20.52
N LYS A 249 -19.92 -19.98 -21.38
CA LYS A 249 -18.47 -19.98 -21.15
C LYS A 249 -17.92 -18.57 -20.90
N THR A 250 -18.33 -17.60 -21.70
CA THR A 250 -17.89 -16.20 -21.56
C THR A 250 -18.45 -15.57 -20.30
N ARG A 251 -19.72 -15.84 -19.94
CA ARG A 251 -20.31 -15.40 -18.67
C ARG A 251 -19.58 -15.99 -17.47
N GLY A 252 -19.25 -17.30 -17.53
CA GLY A 252 -18.45 -17.96 -16.50
C GLY A 252 -17.04 -17.35 -16.37
N PHE A 253 -16.40 -17.02 -17.49
CA PHE A 253 -15.12 -16.30 -17.48
C PHE A 253 -15.25 -14.93 -16.81
N LEU A 254 -16.26 -14.15 -17.18
CA LEU A 254 -16.49 -12.82 -16.59
C LEU A 254 -16.77 -12.92 -15.09
N ALA A 255 -17.63 -13.86 -14.65
CA ALA A 255 -17.94 -14.07 -13.25
C ALA A 255 -16.68 -14.34 -12.42
N VAL A 256 -15.77 -15.17 -12.92
CA VAL A 256 -14.52 -15.49 -12.24
C VAL A 256 -13.56 -14.32 -12.28
N MET A 257 -13.30 -13.73 -13.47
CA MET A 257 -12.29 -12.68 -13.61
C MET A 257 -12.73 -11.32 -13.06
N GLY A 258 -14.02 -11.10 -12.82
CA GLY A 258 -14.54 -9.90 -12.17
C GLY A 258 -14.03 -9.67 -10.75
N LEU A 259 -13.54 -10.71 -10.08
CA LEU A 259 -12.95 -10.60 -8.74
C LEU A 259 -11.56 -9.95 -8.76
N ALA A 260 -10.86 -9.98 -9.90
CA ALA A 260 -9.55 -9.36 -10.04
C ALA A 260 -9.68 -7.87 -10.41
N ASP A 261 -8.81 -7.04 -9.85
CA ASP A 261 -8.75 -5.62 -10.20
C ASP A 261 -8.01 -5.40 -11.52
N GLU A 262 -6.88 -6.09 -11.65
CA GLU A 262 -6.08 -6.18 -12.88
C GLU A 262 -5.65 -7.63 -13.07
N PHE A 263 -5.59 -8.08 -14.31
CA PHE A 263 -5.21 -9.45 -14.61
C PHE A 263 -4.50 -9.59 -15.94
N THR A 264 -3.67 -10.63 -16.05
CA THR A 264 -3.01 -11.03 -17.28
C THR A 264 -3.68 -12.25 -17.89
N VAL A 265 -3.35 -12.59 -19.13
CA VAL A 265 -3.80 -13.85 -19.77
C VAL A 265 -3.34 -15.07 -18.96
N GLU A 266 -2.11 -15.02 -18.39
CA GLU A 266 -1.57 -16.10 -17.56
C GLU A 266 -2.43 -16.31 -16.31
N MET A 267 -2.78 -15.22 -15.61
CA MET A 267 -3.67 -15.25 -14.45
C MET A 267 -5.05 -15.80 -14.83
N ALA A 268 -5.61 -15.32 -15.93
CA ALA A 268 -6.92 -15.75 -16.39
C ALA A 268 -6.96 -17.28 -16.65
N ARG A 269 -5.93 -17.83 -17.31
CA ARG A 269 -5.81 -19.29 -17.50
C ARG A 269 -5.73 -20.05 -16.18
N ALA A 270 -4.92 -19.57 -15.24
CA ALA A 270 -4.72 -20.24 -13.95
C ALA A 270 -6.01 -20.24 -13.10
N VAL A 271 -6.68 -19.09 -13.01
CA VAL A 271 -7.82 -18.91 -12.10
C VAL A 271 -9.12 -19.48 -12.68
N THR A 272 -9.38 -19.27 -13.98
CA THR A 272 -10.57 -19.83 -14.64
C THR A 272 -10.44 -21.32 -14.99
N ALA A 273 -9.21 -21.82 -15.10
CA ALA A 273 -8.85 -23.12 -15.67
C ALA A 273 -9.34 -23.32 -17.11
N LEU A 274 -9.43 -22.23 -17.89
CA LEU A 274 -9.79 -22.26 -19.29
C LEU A 274 -8.50 -22.18 -20.15
N PRO A 275 -8.17 -23.20 -20.93
CA PRO A 275 -6.98 -23.16 -21.80
C PRO A 275 -7.03 -22.03 -22.85
N ASP A 276 -8.21 -21.73 -23.36
CA ASP A 276 -8.49 -20.70 -24.37
C ASP A 276 -8.95 -19.36 -23.76
N ALA A 277 -8.59 -19.06 -22.51
CA ALA A 277 -8.89 -17.80 -21.84
C ALA A 277 -8.46 -16.56 -22.65
N GLU A 278 -7.37 -16.68 -23.43
CA GLU A 278 -6.88 -15.61 -24.31
C GLU A 278 -7.84 -15.30 -25.46
N GLU A 279 -8.46 -16.32 -26.06
CA GLU A 279 -9.43 -16.14 -27.14
C GLU A 279 -10.70 -15.46 -26.62
N VAL A 280 -11.18 -15.91 -25.45
CA VAL A 280 -12.34 -15.30 -24.77
C VAL A 280 -12.05 -13.81 -24.48
N LEU A 281 -10.87 -13.50 -23.94
CA LEU A 281 -10.48 -12.13 -23.61
C LEU A 281 -10.31 -11.27 -24.85
N ARG A 282 -9.76 -11.80 -25.94
CA ARG A 282 -9.64 -11.11 -27.23
C ARG A 282 -11.01 -10.76 -27.79
N ALA A 283 -11.96 -11.71 -27.78
CA ALA A 283 -13.33 -11.48 -28.21
C ALA A 283 -14.02 -10.39 -27.39
N LEU A 284 -13.89 -10.43 -26.06
CA LEU A 284 -14.42 -9.42 -25.16
C LEU A 284 -13.82 -8.03 -25.42
N THR A 285 -12.52 -7.94 -25.64
CA THR A 285 -11.83 -6.67 -25.89
C THR A 285 -12.25 -6.05 -27.24
N GLN A 286 -12.48 -6.89 -28.26
CA GLN A 286 -12.91 -6.42 -29.59
C GLN A 286 -14.37 -5.99 -29.65
N GLN A 287 -15.23 -6.65 -28.88
CA GLN A 287 -16.69 -6.42 -28.92
C GLN A 287 -17.18 -5.45 -27.85
N ASN A 288 -16.36 -5.14 -26.83
CA ASN A 288 -16.88 -4.53 -25.62
C ASN A 288 -15.96 -3.43 -25.06
N ALA A 289 -16.49 -2.21 -25.00
CA ALA A 289 -15.82 -1.04 -24.42
C ALA A 289 -15.58 -1.14 -22.89
N PHE A 290 -16.07 -2.20 -22.23
CA PHE A 290 -15.97 -2.38 -20.78
C PHE A 290 -14.77 -3.24 -20.35
N VAL A 291 -13.95 -3.70 -21.29
CA VAL A 291 -12.67 -4.37 -21.05
C VAL A 291 -11.54 -3.55 -21.67
N THR A 292 -10.61 -3.09 -20.86
CA THR A 292 -9.52 -2.22 -21.29
C THR A 292 -8.19 -2.93 -21.11
N ARG A 293 -7.35 -2.92 -22.17
CA ARG A 293 -5.95 -3.30 -22.08
C ARG A 293 -5.17 -2.13 -21.50
N LEU A 294 -4.32 -2.37 -20.50
CA LEU A 294 -3.54 -1.34 -19.84
C LEU A 294 -2.32 -0.91 -20.68
N PRO A 295 -1.69 0.25 -20.34
CA PRO A 295 -0.53 0.77 -21.09
C PRO A 295 0.69 -0.15 -21.10
N ASP A 296 0.82 -1.06 -20.13
CA ASP A 296 1.87 -2.08 -20.09
C ASP A 296 1.76 -3.11 -21.24
N GLY A 297 0.64 -3.09 -21.97
CA GLY A 297 0.37 -3.95 -23.09
C GLY A 297 0.13 -5.42 -22.74
N VAL A 298 0.09 -5.80 -21.46
CA VAL A 298 -0.01 -7.20 -20.99
C VAL A 298 -1.20 -7.39 -20.06
N SER A 299 -1.53 -6.37 -19.27
CA SER A 299 -2.58 -6.41 -18.27
C SER A 299 -3.92 -5.90 -18.82
N PHE A 300 -4.99 -6.39 -18.24
CA PHE A 300 -6.37 -6.04 -18.56
C PHE A 300 -7.10 -5.62 -17.29
N ARG A 301 -8.09 -4.76 -17.46
CA ARG A 301 -8.99 -4.33 -16.40
C ARG A 301 -10.41 -4.25 -16.93
N PHE A 302 -11.37 -4.68 -16.10
CA PHE A 302 -12.77 -4.43 -16.38
C PHE A 302 -13.16 -3.01 -15.95
N HIS A 303 -14.04 -2.38 -16.75
CA HIS A 303 -14.75 -1.21 -16.29
C HIS A 303 -15.58 -1.57 -15.05
N HIS A 304 -15.69 -0.66 -14.08
CA HIS A 304 -16.34 -0.96 -12.81
C HIS A 304 -17.77 -1.52 -12.94
N MET A 305 -18.57 -1.08 -13.92
CA MET A 305 -19.89 -1.65 -14.18
C MET A 305 -19.82 -3.12 -14.57
N MET A 306 -18.88 -3.49 -15.44
CA MET A 306 -18.66 -4.88 -15.82
C MET A 306 -18.21 -5.69 -14.60
N LYS A 307 -17.30 -5.14 -13.79
CA LYS A 307 -16.80 -5.77 -12.57
C LYS A 307 -17.95 -6.05 -11.59
N GLU A 308 -18.77 -5.05 -11.26
CA GLU A 308 -19.89 -5.23 -10.34
C GLU A 308 -20.95 -6.22 -10.86
N CYS A 309 -21.23 -6.23 -12.17
CA CYS A 309 -22.10 -7.24 -12.76
C CYS A 309 -21.48 -8.64 -12.72
N ALA A 310 -20.17 -8.74 -12.97
CA ALA A 310 -19.43 -10.01 -12.87
C ALA A 310 -19.38 -10.54 -11.43
N GLU A 311 -19.22 -9.69 -10.43
CA GLU A 311 -19.31 -10.04 -9.00
C GLU A 311 -20.70 -10.58 -8.64
N ARG A 312 -21.77 -9.97 -9.16
CA ARG A 312 -23.14 -10.48 -8.99
C ARG A 312 -23.34 -11.86 -9.66
N LEU A 313 -22.76 -12.05 -10.85
CA LEU A 313 -22.77 -13.38 -11.50
C LEU A 313 -21.99 -14.40 -10.67
N PHE A 314 -20.84 -14.03 -10.11
CA PHE A 314 -20.05 -14.88 -9.24
C PHE A 314 -20.83 -15.27 -7.99
N ALA A 315 -21.54 -14.35 -7.35
CA ALA A 315 -22.37 -14.62 -6.17
C ALA A 315 -23.50 -15.62 -6.44
N GLN A 316 -23.92 -15.78 -7.71
CA GLN A 316 -24.94 -16.76 -8.11
C GLN A 316 -24.34 -18.16 -8.36
N LEU A 317 -23.02 -18.32 -8.41
CA LEU A 317 -22.39 -19.63 -8.56
C LEU A 317 -22.61 -20.50 -7.32
N PRO A 318 -22.63 -21.83 -7.46
CA PRO A 318 -22.67 -22.73 -6.31
C PRO A 318 -21.52 -22.47 -5.35
N ALA A 319 -21.78 -22.54 -4.04
CA ALA A 319 -20.77 -22.25 -3.00
C ALA A 319 -19.46 -23.04 -3.18
N ALA A 320 -19.55 -24.32 -3.55
CA ALA A 320 -18.37 -25.14 -3.85
C ALA A 320 -17.52 -24.56 -4.99
N ARG A 321 -18.16 -24.00 -6.02
CA ARG A 321 -17.45 -23.36 -7.14
C ARG A 321 -16.83 -22.04 -6.72
N GLN A 322 -17.51 -21.24 -5.90
CA GLN A 322 -16.95 -20.01 -5.33
C GLN A 322 -15.69 -20.32 -4.51
N THR A 323 -15.75 -21.32 -3.61
CA THR A 323 -14.60 -21.77 -2.82
C THR A 323 -13.42 -22.19 -3.70
N GLU A 324 -13.68 -22.99 -4.74
CA GLU A 324 -12.63 -23.42 -5.67
C GLU A 324 -11.95 -22.25 -6.38
N VAL A 325 -12.73 -21.26 -6.82
CA VAL A 325 -12.20 -20.06 -7.50
C VAL A 325 -11.33 -19.26 -6.54
N TRP A 326 -11.79 -19.01 -5.31
CA TRP A 326 -10.99 -18.28 -4.32
C TRP A 326 -9.69 -19.01 -3.96
N GLN A 327 -9.71 -20.33 -3.86
CA GLN A 327 -8.49 -21.13 -3.66
C GLN A 327 -7.50 -20.97 -4.84
N ARG A 328 -7.99 -20.92 -6.08
CA ARG A 328 -7.14 -20.69 -7.26
C ARG A 328 -6.54 -19.28 -7.23
N TYR A 329 -7.31 -18.26 -6.86
CA TYR A 329 -6.82 -16.91 -6.66
C TYR A 329 -5.75 -16.86 -5.58
N GLY A 330 -5.99 -17.46 -4.42
CA GLY A 330 -5.04 -17.52 -3.32
C GLY A 330 -3.71 -18.15 -3.73
N ARG A 331 -3.75 -19.30 -4.42
CA ARG A 331 -2.55 -19.97 -4.93
C ARG A 331 -1.81 -19.12 -5.97
N TRP A 332 -2.54 -18.49 -6.90
CA TRP A 332 -1.94 -17.59 -7.89
C TRP A 332 -1.21 -16.44 -7.23
N TYR A 333 -1.86 -15.73 -6.33
CA TYR A 333 -1.26 -14.59 -5.64
C TYR A 333 -0.07 -15.01 -4.76
N ALA A 334 -0.15 -16.14 -4.06
CA ALA A 334 0.96 -16.67 -3.27
C ALA A 334 2.19 -16.99 -4.14
N GLN A 335 1.99 -17.63 -5.31
CA GLN A 335 3.07 -17.91 -6.27
C GLN A 335 3.73 -16.65 -6.84
N LYS A 336 3.00 -15.54 -6.92
CA LYS A 336 3.52 -14.24 -7.39
C LYS A 336 4.00 -13.34 -6.24
N ALA A 337 4.13 -13.88 -5.02
CA ALA A 337 4.50 -13.16 -3.80
C ALA A 337 3.60 -11.94 -3.50
N GLN A 338 2.34 -11.99 -3.95
CA GLN A 338 1.31 -10.99 -3.62
C GLN A 338 0.54 -11.45 -2.37
N TYR A 339 1.25 -11.53 -1.25
CA TYR A 339 0.78 -12.24 -0.06
C TYR A 339 -0.47 -11.62 0.58
N LEU A 340 -0.66 -10.30 0.50
CA LEU A 340 -1.89 -9.67 1.02
C LEU A 340 -3.13 -10.12 0.24
N HIS A 341 -3.05 -10.16 -1.09
CA HIS A 341 -4.14 -10.66 -1.93
C HIS A 341 -4.37 -12.16 -1.74
N ALA A 342 -3.29 -12.92 -1.55
CA ALA A 342 -3.39 -14.35 -1.27
C ALA A 342 -4.12 -14.62 0.07
N LEU A 343 -3.77 -13.87 1.12
CA LEU A 343 -4.41 -13.94 2.43
C LEU A 343 -5.92 -13.66 2.32
N GLN A 344 -6.30 -12.56 1.66
CA GLN A 344 -7.70 -12.19 1.45
C GLN A 344 -8.47 -13.29 0.69
N ALA A 345 -7.88 -13.84 -0.37
CA ALA A 345 -8.53 -14.89 -1.16
C ALA A 345 -8.76 -16.17 -0.35
N PHE A 346 -7.78 -16.61 0.45
CA PHE A 346 -7.95 -17.78 1.31
C PHE A 346 -8.94 -17.54 2.45
N GLU A 347 -9.04 -16.32 2.96
CA GLU A 347 -10.08 -15.96 3.94
C GLU A 347 -11.48 -16.01 3.34
N HIS A 348 -11.68 -15.57 2.10
CA HIS A 348 -12.96 -15.64 1.41
C HIS A 348 -13.44 -17.08 1.24
N CYS A 349 -12.56 -18.04 1.03
CA CYS A 349 -12.93 -19.45 0.95
C CYS A 349 -12.88 -20.19 2.29
N GLY A 350 -12.49 -19.52 3.38
CA GLY A 350 -12.39 -20.11 4.71
C GLY A 350 -11.21 -21.07 4.89
N ASP A 351 -10.23 -21.05 3.98
CA ASP A 351 -9.03 -21.90 4.03
C ASP A 351 -8.01 -21.30 5.01
N ARG A 352 -8.21 -21.60 6.30
CA ARG A 352 -7.39 -21.06 7.39
C ARG A 352 -5.93 -21.52 7.34
N ASP A 353 -5.72 -22.77 6.97
CA ASP A 353 -4.37 -23.33 6.88
C ASP A 353 -3.57 -22.64 5.76
N ALA A 354 -4.17 -22.46 4.58
CA ALA A 354 -3.52 -21.73 3.50
C ALA A 354 -3.28 -20.23 3.85
N ALA A 355 -4.22 -19.61 4.57
CA ALA A 355 -4.05 -18.22 5.04
C ALA A 355 -2.87 -18.07 6.02
N LEU A 356 -2.72 -19.01 6.97
CA LEU A 356 -1.60 -19.03 7.91
C LEU A 356 -0.28 -19.36 7.21
N ALA A 357 -0.28 -20.29 6.24
CA ALA A 357 0.90 -20.59 5.43
C ALA A 357 1.41 -19.38 4.63
N VAL A 358 0.51 -18.48 4.19
CA VAL A 358 0.90 -17.21 3.55
C VAL A 358 1.61 -16.29 4.55
N ILE A 359 1.14 -16.20 5.80
CA ILE A 359 1.79 -15.42 6.86
C ILE A 359 3.20 -15.96 7.14
N GLU A 360 3.37 -17.29 7.17
CA GLU A 360 4.67 -17.94 7.35
C GLU A 360 5.63 -17.62 6.18
N ALA A 361 5.15 -17.75 4.94
CA ALA A 361 5.96 -17.55 3.74
C ALA A 361 6.46 -16.10 3.60
N ASP A 362 5.67 -15.13 4.04
CA ASP A 362 5.99 -13.69 4.01
C ASP A 362 6.79 -13.23 5.24
N ALA A 363 6.98 -14.09 6.23
CA ALA A 363 7.57 -13.75 7.53
C ALA A 363 6.91 -12.53 8.21
N GLY A 364 5.66 -12.22 7.84
CA GLY A 364 4.83 -11.20 8.46
C GLY A 364 4.96 -9.78 7.92
N ASP A 365 5.64 -9.55 6.82
CA ASP A 365 5.71 -8.21 6.19
C ASP A 365 4.31 -7.72 5.80
N LEU A 366 3.46 -8.59 5.23
CA LEU A 366 2.09 -8.27 4.89
C LEU A 366 1.26 -7.73 6.08
N LEU A 367 1.61 -8.16 7.30
CA LEU A 367 0.90 -7.73 8.51
C LEU A 367 1.11 -6.23 8.82
N ALA A 368 2.14 -5.60 8.27
CA ALA A 368 2.32 -4.16 8.36
C ALA A 368 1.24 -3.37 7.61
N SER A 369 0.61 -4.01 6.60
CA SER A 369 -0.48 -3.43 5.81
C SER A 369 -1.85 -3.52 6.48
N LEU A 370 -1.95 -4.24 7.61
CA LEU A 370 -3.18 -4.40 8.39
C LEU A 370 -3.17 -3.46 9.59
N SER A 371 -4.35 -3.05 10.04
CA SER A 371 -4.48 -2.37 11.33
C SER A 371 -4.45 -3.38 12.49
N PRO A 372 -4.05 -2.96 13.71
CA PRO A 372 -4.12 -3.83 14.89
C PRO A 372 -5.50 -4.43 15.12
N ALA A 373 -6.56 -3.63 14.94
CA ALA A 373 -7.94 -4.08 15.14
C ALA A 373 -8.36 -5.16 14.12
N GLU A 374 -7.99 -5.00 12.86
CA GLU A 374 -8.26 -6.00 11.82
C GLU A 374 -7.55 -7.33 12.11
N LEU A 375 -6.27 -7.28 12.49
CA LEU A 375 -5.54 -8.50 12.80
C LEU A 375 -6.07 -9.20 14.05
N LEU A 376 -6.38 -8.46 15.12
CA LEU A 376 -6.99 -9.03 16.32
C LEU A 376 -8.33 -9.71 16.00
N GLN A 377 -9.20 -9.07 15.22
CA GLN A 377 -10.47 -9.66 14.80
C GLN A 377 -10.28 -10.96 13.98
N ARG A 378 -9.24 -11.01 13.13
CA ARG A 378 -8.89 -12.21 12.37
C ARG A 378 -8.43 -13.35 13.27
N LEU A 379 -7.57 -13.03 14.25
CA LEU A 379 -7.09 -13.99 15.24
C LEU A 379 -8.22 -14.55 16.11
N ASP A 380 -9.13 -13.71 16.55
CA ASP A 380 -10.28 -14.15 17.36
C ASP A 380 -11.24 -15.10 16.60
N ARG A 381 -11.25 -15.01 15.26
CA ARG A 381 -12.01 -15.89 14.37
C ARG A 381 -11.23 -17.14 13.93
N CYS A 382 -9.93 -17.21 14.23
CA CYS A 382 -9.09 -18.33 13.82
C CYS A 382 -9.19 -19.44 14.86
N PRO A 383 -9.53 -20.69 14.46
CA PRO A 383 -9.53 -21.81 15.39
C PRO A 383 -8.15 -22.07 15.98
N VAL A 384 -8.09 -22.39 17.27
CA VAL A 384 -6.85 -22.65 17.99
C VAL A 384 -6.06 -23.81 17.34
N GLU A 385 -6.77 -24.83 16.90
CA GLU A 385 -6.19 -26.01 16.25
C GLU A 385 -5.52 -25.65 14.90
N ALA A 386 -6.05 -24.64 14.17
CA ALA A 386 -5.42 -24.17 12.96
C ALA A 386 -4.11 -23.43 13.29
N LEU A 387 -4.12 -22.56 14.29
CA LEU A 387 -2.89 -21.87 14.76
C LEU A 387 -1.83 -22.88 15.22
N GLN A 388 -2.22 -23.92 15.96
CA GLN A 388 -1.27 -24.93 16.47
C GLN A 388 -0.61 -25.75 15.35
N ARG A 389 -1.27 -25.92 14.19
CA ARG A 389 -0.66 -26.54 13.00
C ARG A 389 0.34 -25.63 12.29
N HIS A 390 0.34 -24.33 12.61
CA HIS A 390 1.19 -23.32 11.99
C HIS A 390 2.05 -22.58 13.02
N PRO A 391 3.00 -23.25 13.68
CA PRO A 391 3.77 -22.66 14.77
C PRO A 391 4.66 -21.48 14.33
N LEU A 392 5.14 -21.46 13.08
CA LEU A 392 5.88 -20.31 12.54
C LEU A 392 4.96 -19.09 12.38
N ALA A 393 3.70 -19.27 11.97
CA ALA A 393 2.73 -18.18 11.92
C ALA A 393 2.49 -17.60 13.32
N ILE A 394 2.44 -18.44 14.37
CA ILE A 394 2.32 -17.97 15.76
C ILE A 394 3.51 -17.07 16.13
N LEU A 395 4.74 -17.45 15.82
CA LEU A 395 5.94 -16.63 16.09
C LEU A 395 5.89 -15.29 15.37
N VAL A 396 5.52 -15.29 14.09
CA VAL A 396 5.34 -14.07 13.29
C VAL A 396 4.28 -13.14 13.91
N LEU A 397 3.16 -13.70 14.32
CA LEU A 397 2.09 -12.97 14.99
C LEU A 397 2.52 -12.44 16.36
N MET A 398 3.24 -13.23 17.17
CA MET A 398 3.83 -12.78 18.45
C MET A 398 4.73 -11.57 18.25
N ARG A 399 5.64 -11.63 17.25
CA ARG A 399 6.53 -10.51 16.92
C ARG A 399 5.76 -9.25 16.54
N ARG A 400 4.67 -9.40 15.76
CA ARG A 400 3.78 -8.28 15.39
C ARG A 400 3.03 -7.72 16.59
N MET A 401 2.49 -8.56 17.46
CA MET A 401 1.83 -8.14 18.70
C MET A 401 2.78 -7.35 19.61
N PHE A 402 4.04 -7.77 19.73
CA PHE A 402 5.06 -7.00 20.43
C PHE A 402 5.22 -5.61 19.81
N THR A 403 5.40 -5.52 18.49
CA THR A 403 5.59 -4.24 17.78
C THR A 403 4.42 -3.26 18.00
N TRP A 404 3.20 -3.78 18.13
CA TRP A 404 2.00 -2.99 18.39
C TRP A 404 1.65 -2.84 19.87
N GLN A 405 2.55 -3.26 20.77
CA GLN A 405 2.36 -3.20 22.22
C GLN A 405 1.13 -3.99 22.73
N GLN A 406 0.67 -4.99 21.97
CA GLN A 406 -0.42 -5.89 22.32
C GLN A 406 0.12 -7.07 23.16
N ILE A 407 0.76 -6.75 24.29
CA ILE A 407 1.49 -7.73 25.12
C ILE A 407 0.58 -8.87 25.65
N PRO A 408 -0.66 -8.63 26.13
CA PRO A 408 -1.53 -9.72 26.55
C PRO A 408 -1.76 -10.75 25.43
N LYS A 409 -2.04 -10.30 24.18
CA LYS A 409 -2.26 -11.20 23.05
C LYS A 409 -0.99 -11.92 22.62
N MET A 410 0.15 -11.26 22.71
CA MET A 410 1.45 -11.91 22.50
C MET A 410 1.67 -13.08 23.48
N MET A 411 1.31 -12.91 24.77
CA MET A 411 1.45 -13.94 25.78
C MET A 411 0.46 -15.09 25.59
N GLU A 412 -0.76 -14.83 25.11
CA GLU A 412 -1.70 -15.88 24.70
C GLU A 412 -1.12 -16.73 23.56
N LEU A 413 -0.58 -16.09 22.53
CA LEU A 413 0.06 -16.75 21.39
C LEU A 413 1.27 -17.59 21.83
N LYS A 414 2.08 -17.08 22.77
CA LYS A 414 3.18 -17.83 23.39
C LYS A 414 2.68 -19.12 24.03
N ALA A 415 1.65 -19.04 24.86
CA ALA A 415 1.09 -20.21 25.52
C ALA A 415 0.55 -21.25 24.49
N LEU A 416 -0.05 -20.77 23.38
CA LEU A 416 -0.50 -21.65 22.29
C LEU A 416 0.68 -22.34 21.60
N LEU A 417 1.79 -21.64 21.36
CA LEU A 417 2.99 -22.21 20.77
C LEU A 417 3.59 -23.31 21.68
N GLU A 418 3.75 -23.01 22.97
CA GLU A 418 4.28 -23.96 23.95
C GLU A 418 3.40 -25.20 24.04
N ALA A 419 2.07 -25.04 24.04
CA ALA A 419 1.12 -26.15 24.02
C ALA A 419 1.24 -26.97 22.72
N ALA A 420 1.36 -26.34 21.56
CA ALA A 420 1.53 -27.03 20.28
C ALA A 420 2.83 -27.87 20.27
N VAL A 421 3.95 -27.30 20.73
CA VAL A 421 5.23 -28.03 20.81
C VAL A 421 5.15 -29.21 21.79
N ALA A 422 4.43 -29.05 22.90
CA ALA A 422 4.25 -30.11 23.89
C ALA A 422 3.34 -31.25 23.38
N GLN A 423 2.32 -30.93 22.57
CA GLN A 423 1.39 -31.90 21.97
C GLN A 423 2.01 -32.68 20.81
N HIS A 424 3.09 -32.18 20.21
CA HIS A 424 3.76 -32.77 19.05
C HIS A 424 5.19 -33.23 19.34
N PRO A 425 5.38 -34.23 20.25
CA PRO A 425 6.69 -34.76 20.58
C PRO A 425 7.39 -35.43 19.36
N GLU A 426 6.62 -35.84 18.36
CA GLU A 426 7.10 -36.41 17.09
C GLU A 426 7.81 -35.39 16.19
N TRP A 427 7.64 -34.11 16.38
CA TRP A 427 8.41 -33.11 15.64
C TRP A 427 9.90 -33.24 15.91
N PRO A 428 10.76 -33.03 14.91
CA PRO A 428 12.22 -33.10 15.10
C PRO A 428 12.66 -32.24 16.28
N ALA A 429 13.53 -32.78 17.15
CA ALA A 429 14.01 -32.06 18.34
C ALA A 429 14.65 -30.71 17.99
N ALA A 430 15.35 -30.63 16.86
CA ALA A 430 15.93 -29.38 16.35
C ALA A 430 14.84 -28.34 16.01
N GLU A 431 13.72 -28.75 15.40
CA GLU A 431 12.63 -27.81 15.05
C GLU A 431 11.88 -27.34 16.31
N ARG A 432 11.58 -28.24 17.23
CA ARG A 432 11.00 -27.86 18.54
C ARG A 432 11.92 -26.87 19.29
N GLY A 433 13.23 -27.12 19.26
CA GLY A 433 14.21 -26.20 19.82
C GLY A 433 14.26 -24.84 19.11
N ASN A 434 14.15 -24.83 17.78
CA ASN A 434 14.09 -23.59 17.01
C ASN A 434 12.85 -22.77 17.38
N LEU A 435 11.68 -23.39 17.47
CA LEU A 435 10.43 -22.72 17.82
C LEU A 435 10.47 -22.11 19.23
N LEU A 436 10.88 -22.90 20.23
CA LEU A 436 10.96 -22.43 21.61
C LEU A 436 12.07 -21.39 21.81
N GLY A 437 13.20 -21.57 21.16
CA GLY A 437 14.30 -20.60 21.21
C GLY A 437 13.94 -19.27 20.55
N GLU A 438 13.26 -19.31 19.42
CA GLU A 438 12.78 -18.08 18.78
C GLU A 438 11.67 -17.39 19.59
N CYS A 439 10.86 -18.16 20.31
CA CYS A 439 9.92 -17.64 21.30
C CYS A 439 10.64 -16.89 22.44
N ASP A 440 11.72 -17.48 23.00
CA ASP A 440 12.58 -16.83 24.01
C ASP A 440 13.18 -15.52 23.47
N LEU A 441 13.66 -15.53 22.21
CA LEU A 441 14.19 -14.34 21.55
C LEU A 441 13.13 -13.23 21.47
N ILE A 442 11.91 -13.52 21.01
CA ILE A 442 10.83 -12.53 20.93
C ILE A 442 10.47 -12.01 22.33
N GLN A 443 10.42 -12.90 23.32
CA GLN A 443 10.16 -12.53 24.72
C GLN A 443 11.25 -11.61 25.28
N SER A 444 12.51 -11.76 24.85
CA SER A 444 13.62 -10.92 25.32
C SER A 444 13.39 -9.43 25.04
N PHE A 445 12.64 -9.10 24.00
CA PHE A 445 12.34 -7.71 23.63
C PHE A 445 11.46 -6.98 24.66
N LEU A 446 10.74 -7.70 25.52
CA LEU A 446 10.03 -7.10 26.66
C LEU A 446 10.98 -6.48 27.69
N PHE A 447 12.25 -6.92 27.70
CA PHE A 447 13.31 -6.46 28.60
C PHE A 447 14.36 -5.62 27.85
N TYR A 448 13.99 -4.92 26.79
CA TYR A 448 14.91 -4.26 25.84
C TYR A 448 15.93 -3.30 26.48
N ASN A 449 15.70 -2.86 27.71
CA ASN A 449 16.59 -1.98 28.47
C ASN A 449 17.21 -2.66 29.73
N ASP A 450 17.07 -3.97 29.87
CA ASP A 450 17.67 -4.77 30.91
C ASP A 450 18.54 -5.89 30.28
N ILE A 451 19.82 -5.58 30.10
CA ILE A 451 20.75 -6.51 29.43
C ILE A 451 20.86 -7.84 30.16
N THR A 452 20.71 -7.88 31.49
CA THR A 452 20.80 -9.11 32.29
C THR A 452 19.61 -10.05 31.97
N GLN A 453 18.41 -9.52 31.90
CA GLN A 453 17.22 -10.30 31.55
C GLN A 453 17.26 -10.74 30.07
N MET A 454 17.64 -9.84 29.17
CA MET A 454 17.81 -10.17 27.75
C MET A 454 18.84 -11.27 27.57
N SER A 455 20.00 -11.16 28.18
CA SER A 455 21.09 -12.11 28.09
C SER A 455 20.69 -13.53 28.53
N ARG A 456 19.89 -13.63 29.60
CA ARG A 456 19.38 -14.93 30.06
C ARG A 456 18.53 -15.61 28.97
N LEU A 457 17.65 -14.86 28.32
CA LEU A 457 16.80 -15.38 27.25
C LEU A 457 17.59 -15.66 25.97
N HIS A 458 18.56 -14.82 25.60
CA HIS A 458 19.41 -15.06 24.43
C HIS A 458 20.29 -16.30 24.60
N ARG A 459 20.83 -16.53 25.80
CA ARG A 459 21.58 -17.77 26.14
C ARG A 459 20.67 -19.01 26.08
N SER A 460 19.41 -18.89 26.55
CA SER A 460 18.42 -19.96 26.43
C SER A 460 18.13 -20.26 24.97
N ALA A 461 17.77 -19.24 24.17
CA ALA A 461 17.52 -19.36 22.74
C ALA A 461 18.71 -19.96 21.99
N SER A 462 19.94 -19.47 22.24
CA SER A 462 21.16 -19.93 21.57
C SER A 462 21.50 -21.42 21.83
N ARG A 463 21.08 -21.99 22.97
CA ARG A 463 21.22 -23.42 23.26
C ARG A 463 20.20 -24.26 22.49
N GLN A 464 19.01 -23.73 22.28
CA GLN A 464 17.89 -24.45 21.68
C GLN A 464 17.92 -24.38 20.17
N MET A 465 18.31 -23.21 19.59
CA MET A 465 18.22 -22.96 18.16
C MET A 465 19.41 -23.52 17.39
N SER A 466 19.12 -24.23 16.32
CA SER A 466 20.07 -24.75 15.34
C SER A 466 20.15 -23.90 14.07
N ARG A 467 19.22 -22.98 13.86
CA ARG A 467 19.18 -22.00 12.77
C ARG A 467 18.90 -20.59 13.30
N PRO A 468 19.20 -19.54 12.54
CA PRO A 468 18.77 -18.19 12.87
C PRO A 468 17.25 -18.05 12.92
N ALA A 469 16.78 -17.03 13.65
CA ALA A 469 15.37 -16.67 13.73
C ALA A 469 14.80 -16.30 12.36
N VAL A 470 13.56 -16.69 12.09
CA VAL A 470 12.83 -16.36 10.87
C VAL A 470 12.14 -15.00 11.00
N THR A 471 11.70 -14.65 12.21
CA THR A 471 10.92 -13.43 12.49
C THR A 471 11.77 -12.16 12.62
N LEU A 472 13.10 -12.27 12.57
CA LEU A 472 14.02 -11.14 12.70
C LEU A 472 14.90 -11.00 11.45
N ARG A 473 14.84 -9.83 10.82
CA ARG A 473 15.71 -9.49 9.67
C ARG A 473 16.90 -8.64 10.13
N ASN A 474 18.05 -8.84 9.51
CA ASN A 474 19.29 -8.11 9.84
C ASN A 474 19.21 -6.60 9.56
N SER A 475 18.28 -6.17 8.71
CA SER A 475 18.04 -4.77 8.36
C SER A 475 17.22 -3.99 9.40
N GLY A 476 16.70 -4.66 10.42
CA GLY A 476 15.87 -4.01 11.44
C GLY A 476 16.65 -3.07 12.35
N SER A 477 15.93 -2.17 13.07
CA SER A 477 16.50 -1.34 14.11
C SER A 477 16.88 -2.20 15.34
N TRP A 478 18.17 -2.26 15.67
CA TRP A 478 18.65 -2.98 16.86
C TRP A 478 18.44 -2.18 18.15
N THR A 479 18.60 -0.85 18.05
CA THR A 479 18.58 0.03 19.24
C THR A 479 17.18 0.53 19.60
N PHE A 480 16.13 0.06 18.96
CA PHE A 480 14.75 0.54 19.17
C PHE A 480 14.61 2.07 19.04
N GLY A 481 15.40 2.69 18.16
CA GLY A 481 15.42 4.14 17.93
C GLY A 481 16.35 4.92 18.85
N SER A 482 17.04 4.30 19.80
CA SER A 482 18.10 4.98 20.56
C SER A 482 19.31 5.26 19.67
N PRO A 483 19.88 6.48 19.69
CA PRO A 483 21.10 6.81 18.95
C PRO A 483 22.38 6.28 19.61
N SER A 484 22.27 5.62 20.77
CA SER A 484 23.39 5.17 21.60
C SER A 484 23.05 3.85 22.30
N VAL A 485 23.96 2.89 22.22
CA VAL A 485 23.85 1.61 22.92
C VAL A 485 23.92 1.81 24.43
N LEU A 486 24.82 2.67 24.89
CA LEU A 486 24.96 2.97 26.31
C LEU A 486 23.71 3.64 26.88
N MET A 487 23.12 4.62 26.17
CA MET A 487 21.87 5.28 26.59
C MET A 487 20.69 4.28 26.67
N MET A 488 20.72 3.23 25.88
CA MET A 488 19.69 2.20 25.90
C MET A 488 19.76 1.35 27.18
N TYR A 489 20.96 0.97 27.65
CA TYR A 489 21.12 0.00 28.73
C TYR A 489 21.48 0.62 30.10
N TYR A 490 22.26 1.70 30.14
CA TYR A 490 22.70 2.28 31.40
C TYR A 490 21.56 2.93 32.19
N ARG A 491 21.18 2.36 33.33
CA ARG A 491 20.01 2.76 34.11
C ARG A 491 20.35 3.23 35.54
N ALA A 492 21.37 2.69 36.14
CA ALA A 492 21.69 2.98 37.54
C ALA A 492 23.15 3.33 37.72
N PRO A 493 23.47 4.36 38.56
CA PRO A 493 24.85 4.67 38.89
C PRO A 493 25.58 3.47 39.48
N GLY A 494 26.82 3.22 39.01
CA GLY A 494 27.67 2.11 39.48
C GLY A 494 27.50 0.80 38.74
N GLU A 495 26.44 0.58 37.98
CA GLU A 495 26.18 -0.68 37.26
C GLU A 495 26.91 -0.80 35.91
N LEU A 496 27.51 0.28 35.37
CA LEU A 496 28.11 0.33 34.04
C LEU A 496 29.11 -0.83 33.80
N GLY A 497 29.96 -1.16 34.77
CA GLY A 497 30.93 -2.23 34.63
C GLY A 497 30.28 -3.62 34.47
N LYS A 498 29.20 -3.87 35.20
CA LYS A 498 28.40 -5.08 35.10
C LYS A 498 27.66 -5.18 33.79
N GLU A 499 27.00 -4.10 33.36
CA GLU A 499 26.24 -4.04 32.11
C GLU A 499 27.15 -4.28 30.89
N ARG A 500 28.35 -3.67 30.87
CA ARG A 500 29.35 -3.92 29.83
C ARG A 500 29.84 -5.37 29.80
N ALA A 501 30.12 -5.97 30.96
CA ALA A 501 30.52 -7.38 31.04
C ALA A 501 29.40 -8.29 30.50
N GLU A 502 28.15 -8.03 30.87
CA GLU A 502 27.00 -8.79 30.39
C GLU A 502 26.79 -8.63 28.87
N MET A 503 27.06 -7.44 28.31
CA MET A 503 27.03 -7.23 26.84
C MET A 503 28.02 -8.15 26.13
N TYR A 504 29.29 -8.23 26.60
CA TYR A 504 30.27 -9.12 25.99
C TYR A 504 29.90 -10.61 26.10
N GLU A 505 29.24 -11.01 27.17
CA GLU A 505 28.74 -12.37 27.31
C GLU A 505 27.50 -12.67 26.49
N CYS A 506 26.60 -11.69 26.33
CA CYS A 506 25.34 -11.83 25.67
C CYS A 506 25.47 -11.86 24.14
N MET A 507 26.23 -10.92 23.58
CA MET A 507 26.20 -10.66 22.13
C MET A 507 26.62 -11.84 21.25
N PRO A 508 27.60 -12.69 21.61
CA PRO A 508 27.90 -13.90 20.83
C PRO A 508 26.70 -14.85 20.69
N HIS A 509 25.89 -14.98 21.73
CA HIS A 509 24.67 -15.79 21.71
C HIS A 509 23.60 -15.16 20.83
N TYR A 510 23.43 -13.85 20.93
CA TYR A 510 22.50 -13.11 20.11
C TYR A 510 22.89 -13.17 18.62
N TYR A 511 24.15 -12.94 18.27
CA TYR A 511 24.63 -13.01 16.88
C TYR A 511 24.39 -14.37 16.23
N LYS A 512 24.59 -15.45 16.99
CA LYS A 512 24.33 -16.81 16.52
C LYS A 512 22.88 -17.00 16.07
N ILE A 513 21.92 -16.50 16.86
CA ILE A 513 20.49 -16.73 16.62
C ILE A 513 19.84 -15.67 15.72
N THR A 514 20.53 -14.59 15.38
CA THR A 514 20.00 -13.49 14.57
C THR A 514 20.80 -13.22 13.29
N ASN A 515 21.68 -14.15 12.92
CA ASN A 515 22.58 -13.99 11.77
C ASN A 515 23.42 -12.70 11.83
N GLY A 516 23.89 -12.35 13.04
CA GLY A 516 24.80 -11.21 13.24
C GLY A 516 24.13 -9.84 13.37
N HIS A 517 22.80 -9.78 13.54
CA HIS A 517 22.11 -8.52 13.78
C HIS A 517 22.66 -7.78 15.01
N GLY A 518 22.93 -6.47 14.92
CA GLY A 518 23.49 -5.66 16.00
C GLY A 518 25.00 -5.85 16.23
N ARG A 519 25.74 -6.43 15.28
CA ARG A 519 27.17 -6.66 15.39
C ARG A 519 27.93 -5.38 15.66
N GLY A 520 28.86 -5.41 16.63
CA GLY A 520 29.65 -4.26 17.09
C GLY A 520 29.03 -3.49 18.26
N ALA A 521 27.85 -3.90 18.74
CA ALA A 521 27.17 -3.22 19.86
C ALA A 521 27.99 -3.16 21.14
N GLU A 522 28.66 -4.26 21.52
CA GLU A 522 29.54 -4.34 22.72
C GLU A 522 30.74 -3.40 22.62
N LEU A 523 31.35 -3.32 21.44
CA LEU A 523 32.46 -2.41 21.17
C LEU A 523 32.01 -0.96 21.17
N LEU A 524 30.85 -0.68 20.60
CA LEU A 524 30.29 0.67 20.59
C LEU A 524 29.91 1.13 21.99
N MET A 525 29.31 0.27 22.83
CA MET A 525 29.03 0.60 24.21
C MET A 525 30.30 0.93 24.99
N ASP A 526 31.39 0.19 24.75
CA ASP A 526 32.71 0.45 25.37
C ASP A 526 33.31 1.77 24.89
N ALA A 527 33.15 2.09 23.59
CA ALA A 527 33.60 3.35 23.03
C ALA A 527 32.86 4.54 23.65
N GLU A 528 31.53 4.41 23.79
CA GLU A 528 30.67 5.41 24.43
C GLU A 528 31.02 5.61 25.92
N ALA A 529 31.27 4.52 26.63
CA ALA A 529 31.73 4.58 28.03
C ALA A 529 33.09 5.27 28.16
N ALA A 530 34.06 4.96 27.29
CA ALA A 530 35.34 5.62 27.23
C ALA A 530 35.24 7.13 26.91
N TYR A 531 34.33 7.50 26.01
CA TYR A 531 34.02 8.89 25.71
C TYR A 531 33.52 9.66 26.95
N LEU A 532 32.56 9.09 27.69
CA LEU A 532 32.02 9.73 28.89
C LEU A 532 33.04 9.80 30.04
N GLN A 533 34.01 8.89 30.08
CA GLN A 533 35.11 8.90 31.03
C GLN A 533 36.24 9.85 30.65
N GLY A 534 36.15 10.54 29.53
CA GLY A 534 37.17 11.48 29.04
C GLY A 534 38.38 10.83 28.39
N THR A 535 38.38 9.50 28.19
CA THR A 535 39.47 8.77 27.51
C THR A 535 39.22 8.71 26.01
N TRP A 536 39.23 9.87 25.34
CA TRP A 536 38.76 10.05 23.97
C TRP A 536 39.59 9.31 22.93
N GLU A 537 40.91 9.17 23.11
CA GLU A 537 41.77 8.38 22.22
C GLU A 537 41.35 6.89 22.23
N LYS A 538 41.06 6.36 23.42
CA LYS A 538 40.54 4.99 23.55
C LYS A 538 39.17 4.86 22.91
N ALA A 539 38.29 5.84 23.12
CA ALA A 539 36.97 5.88 22.50
C ALA A 539 37.07 5.86 20.97
N ALA A 540 37.97 6.65 20.36
CA ALA A 540 38.16 6.68 18.91
C ALA A 540 38.66 5.33 18.36
N VAL A 541 39.59 4.67 19.02
CA VAL A 541 40.10 3.33 18.61
C VAL A 541 38.99 2.27 18.69
N LEU A 542 38.20 2.27 19.76
CA LEU A 542 37.08 1.34 19.91
C LEU A 542 35.98 1.60 18.90
N LEU A 543 35.71 2.87 18.58
CA LEU A 543 34.73 3.27 17.57
C LEU A 543 35.10 2.73 16.17
N GLU A 544 36.37 2.83 15.75
CA GLU A 544 36.79 2.31 14.45
C GLU A 544 36.61 0.78 14.37
N ARG A 545 36.87 0.08 15.48
CA ARG A 545 36.60 -1.37 15.57
C ARG A 545 35.10 -1.68 15.47
N ALA A 546 34.30 -0.94 16.24
CA ALA A 546 32.84 -1.10 16.20
C ALA A 546 32.28 -0.84 14.78
N ARG A 547 32.80 0.18 14.07
CA ARG A 547 32.44 0.45 12.67
C ARG A 547 32.77 -0.70 11.74
N ALA A 548 33.95 -1.30 11.89
CA ALA A 548 34.34 -2.44 11.06
C ALA A 548 33.39 -3.63 11.26
N ASP A 549 33.00 -3.90 12.51
CA ASP A 549 32.07 -4.98 12.84
C ASP A 549 30.62 -4.66 12.42
N ALA A 550 30.21 -3.39 12.48
CA ALA A 550 28.88 -2.90 12.08
C ALA A 550 28.71 -2.77 10.57
N ALA A 551 29.72 -3.08 9.77
CA ALA A 551 29.66 -2.93 8.32
C ALA A 551 28.45 -3.67 7.70
N GLY A 552 27.62 -2.94 6.92
CA GLY A 552 26.39 -3.46 6.32
C GLY A 552 25.15 -3.41 7.23
N GLN A 553 25.27 -2.87 8.46
CA GLN A 553 24.15 -2.69 9.38
C GLN A 553 23.91 -1.19 9.62
N GLU A 554 22.91 -0.64 8.92
CA GLU A 554 22.65 0.80 8.91
C GLU A 554 22.41 1.39 10.30
N ASN A 555 21.59 0.73 11.12
CA ASN A 555 21.31 1.17 12.50
C ASN A 555 22.60 1.33 13.33
N MET A 556 23.45 0.31 13.35
CA MET A 556 24.70 0.35 14.11
C MET A 556 25.68 1.36 13.53
N THR A 557 25.70 1.52 12.20
CA THR A 557 26.52 2.54 11.52
C THR A 557 26.11 3.95 11.95
N LEU A 558 24.82 4.25 12.02
CA LEU A 558 24.29 5.53 12.50
C LEU A 558 24.66 5.81 13.96
N CYS A 559 24.60 4.82 14.82
CA CYS A 559 25.04 4.96 16.21
C CYS A 559 26.56 5.23 16.32
N CYS A 560 27.37 4.58 15.46
CA CYS A 560 28.79 4.88 15.34
C CYS A 560 29.03 6.31 14.84
N ASP A 561 28.24 6.78 13.87
CA ASP A 561 28.31 8.15 13.35
C ASP A 561 27.99 9.17 14.44
N PHE A 562 27.01 8.89 15.29
CA PHE A 562 26.67 9.77 16.42
C PHE A 562 27.84 9.92 17.40
N LEU A 563 28.49 8.83 17.77
CA LEU A 563 29.68 8.90 18.63
C LEU A 563 30.84 9.65 17.94
N ALA A 564 31.04 9.44 16.64
CA ALA A 564 32.06 10.16 15.87
C ALA A 564 31.81 11.67 15.88
N LEU A 565 30.58 12.11 15.70
CA LEU A 565 30.19 13.52 15.79
C LEU A 565 30.49 14.11 17.17
N ARG A 566 30.19 13.38 18.24
CA ARG A 566 30.52 13.79 19.63
C ARG A 566 32.03 13.90 19.86
N LEU A 567 32.83 12.96 19.35
CA LEU A 567 34.29 13.01 19.39
C LEU A 567 34.86 14.18 18.60
N ALA A 568 34.26 14.52 17.45
CA ALA A 568 34.65 15.69 16.66
C ALA A 568 34.48 16.98 17.45
N LEU A 569 33.42 17.14 18.24
CA LEU A 569 33.23 18.30 19.13
C LEU A 569 34.32 18.39 20.22
N CYS A 570 34.97 17.28 20.56
CA CYS A 570 36.12 17.24 21.48
C CYS A 570 37.48 17.37 20.74
N GLY A 571 37.50 17.71 19.44
CA GLY A 571 38.70 17.80 18.64
C GLY A 571 39.37 16.47 18.29
N LYS A 572 38.65 15.37 18.40
CA LYS A 572 39.15 13.98 18.17
C LYS A 572 38.50 13.29 16.97
N GLY A 573 37.96 14.05 16.02
CA GLY A 573 37.30 13.50 14.83
C GLY A 573 37.36 14.46 13.64
N LYS A 574 36.77 14.02 12.51
CA LYS A 574 36.64 14.85 11.32
C LYS A 574 35.40 15.73 11.44
N GLU A 575 35.57 17.03 11.14
CA GLU A 575 34.43 17.92 10.95
C GLU A 575 33.77 17.66 9.59
N GLY A 576 32.47 17.86 9.51
CA GLY A 576 31.71 17.82 8.26
C GLY A 576 30.96 16.47 8.07
N TYR A 577 29.78 16.38 8.66
CA TYR A 577 28.83 15.30 8.39
C TYR A 577 27.66 15.87 7.57
N ASP A 578 27.41 15.29 6.40
CA ASP A 578 26.33 15.73 5.52
C ASP A 578 25.04 14.93 5.85
N PHE A 579 24.25 15.49 6.76
CA PHE A 579 22.95 14.92 7.15
C PHE A 579 21.97 14.81 5.99
N ALA A 580 21.98 15.79 5.07
CA ALA A 580 21.07 15.82 3.93
C ALA A 580 21.40 14.70 2.92
N ALA A 581 22.69 14.53 2.58
CA ALA A 581 23.11 13.43 1.71
C ALA A 581 22.83 12.05 2.35
N LYS A 582 23.07 11.90 3.67
CA LYS A 582 22.79 10.65 4.37
C LYS A 582 21.29 10.35 4.40
N ARG A 583 20.45 11.37 4.67
CA ARG A 583 18.99 11.25 4.64
C ARG A 583 18.50 10.80 3.27
N ALA A 584 18.99 11.44 2.20
CA ALA A 584 18.63 11.06 0.84
C ALA A 584 19.02 9.61 0.53
N ALA A 585 20.20 9.15 0.97
CA ALA A 585 20.63 7.78 0.78
C ALA A 585 19.76 6.77 1.54
N LEU A 586 19.31 7.10 2.76
CA LEU A 586 18.39 6.24 3.54
C LEU A 586 17.00 6.19 2.91
N LEU A 587 16.49 7.31 2.41
CA LEU A 587 15.22 7.36 1.69
C LEU A 587 15.25 6.50 0.43
N GLN A 588 16.35 6.52 -0.33
CA GLN A 588 16.53 5.65 -1.49
C GLN A 588 16.53 4.15 -1.13
N LYS A 589 16.90 3.79 0.10
CA LYS A 589 16.85 2.41 0.61
C LYS A 589 15.49 2.02 1.21
N HIS A 590 14.50 2.92 1.20
CA HIS A 590 13.18 2.73 1.84
C HIS A 590 13.25 2.44 3.35
N ASP A 591 14.22 3.02 4.06
CA ASP A 591 14.47 2.78 5.47
C ASP A 591 14.01 3.94 6.35
N GLY A 592 12.69 4.15 6.42
CA GLY A 592 12.07 5.23 7.19
C GLY A 592 12.44 5.21 8.69
N VAL A 593 12.67 4.03 9.27
CA VAL A 593 13.08 3.91 10.69
C VAL A 593 14.47 4.50 10.90
N GLN A 594 15.40 4.26 9.97
CA GLN A 594 16.76 4.81 10.06
C GLN A 594 16.79 6.30 9.73
N VAL A 595 15.85 6.81 8.92
CA VAL A 595 15.68 8.25 8.71
C VAL A 595 15.32 8.95 10.02
N HIS A 596 14.36 8.46 10.77
CA HIS A 596 14.01 9.02 12.08
C HIS A 596 15.15 8.95 13.08
N LEU A 597 15.92 7.87 13.06
CA LEU A 597 17.13 7.77 13.90
C LEU A 597 18.17 8.84 13.50
N LEU A 598 18.41 9.05 12.21
CA LEU A 598 19.32 10.07 11.73
C LEU A 598 18.87 11.49 12.12
N GLU A 599 17.58 11.79 12.03
CA GLU A 599 17.00 13.06 12.45
C GLU A 599 17.16 13.27 13.96
N SER A 600 16.95 12.23 14.78
CA SER A 600 17.25 12.28 16.20
C SER A 600 18.73 12.56 16.47
N ILE A 601 19.65 11.92 15.73
CA ILE A 601 21.10 12.17 15.83
C ILE A 601 21.43 13.63 15.47
N ALA A 602 20.83 14.17 14.39
CA ALA A 602 21.02 15.55 13.98
C ALA A 602 20.53 16.53 15.06
N ALA A 603 19.36 16.28 15.64
CA ALA A 603 18.81 17.09 16.72
C ALA A 603 19.74 17.13 17.94
N TYR A 604 20.21 15.97 18.39
CA TYR A 604 21.19 15.90 19.47
C TYR A 604 22.50 16.62 19.16
N PHE A 605 23.02 16.45 17.94
CA PHE A 605 24.28 17.06 17.52
C PHE A 605 24.20 18.59 17.51
N TYR A 606 23.15 19.15 16.91
CA TYR A 606 22.96 20.60 16.88
C TYR A 606 22.66 21.19 18.27
N ALA A 607 21.93 20.45 19.13
CA ALA A 607 21.75 20.86 20.51
C ALA A 607 23.07 20.92 21.29
N LEU A 608 23.96 19.93 21.10
CA LEU A 608 25.30 19.93 21.72
C LEU A 608 26.20 21.06 21.23
N GLN A 609 25.98 21.55 19.99
CA GLN A 609 26.67 22.73 19.45
C GLN A 609 26.07 24.07 19.91
N GLY A 610 24.97 24.05 20.67
CA GLY A 610 24.23 25.27 21.02
C GLY A 610 23.48 25.90 19.86
N ARG A 611 23.13 25.14 18.84
CA ARG A 611 22.43 25.55 17.60
C ARG A 611 21.14 24.75 17.37
N PRO A 612 20.23 24.67 18.37
CA PRO A 612 19.04 23.84 18.27
C PRO A 612 18.09 24.24 17.13
N GLU A 613 18.17 25.49 16.68
CA GLU A 613 17.40 26.01 15.54
C GLU A 613 17.76 25.38 14.18
N GLN A 614 18.87 24.66 14.11
CA GLN A 614 19.30 23.92 12.91
C GLN A 614 18.88 22.43 12.95
N ALA A 615 18.26 22.01 14.04
CA ALA A 615 17.72 20.66 14.15
C ALA A 615 16.57 20.49 13.14
N PRO A 616 16.40 19.27 12.56
CA PRO A 616 15.19 18.94 11.82
C PRO A 616 13.96 19.13 12.69
N GLU A 617 12.85 19.64 12.12
CA GLU A 617 11.55 19.78 12.81
C GLU A 617 10.91 18.43 13.15
#